data_1d34db28cb0fe73aac9d931a85f753f9
#
_entry.id   1d34db28cb0fe73aac9d931a85f753f9
#
_cell.length_a   1.000
_cell.length_b   1.000
_cell.length_c   1.000
_cell.angle_alpha   90.00
_cell.angle_beta   90.00
_cell.angle_gamma   90.00
#
_symmetry.space_group_name_H-M   'P 1'
#
loop_
_entity.id
_entity.type
_entity.pdbx_description
1 polymer ?
#
loop_
_entity_poly.entity_id
_entity_poly.type
_entity_poly.pdbx_seq_one_letter_code
_entity_poly.pdbx_strand_id
1 'polypeptide(L)' 'GNPLDGETRSFMESRFGQDFSDIRVHHDQPAAEAASLIKAQAFTTGRDIYFGRGQLQPQTTAGQKLLAHELTHVVQQGNG' A
#
# COMPACT_ATOMS: atom_id res chain seq x y z
N GLY A 1 -7.33 7.69 -5.74
CA GLY A 1 -6.52 6.51 -5.76
C GLY A 1 -7.13 5.36 -6.55
N ASN A 2 -6.33 4.36 -6.77
CA ASN A 2 -6.71 3.20 -7.56
C ASN A 2 -6.73 1.95 -6.69
N PRO A 3 -7.54 0.94 -7.05
CA PRO A 3 -7.45 -0.35 -6.36
C PRO A 3 -6.11 -1.02 -6.66
N LEU A 4 -5.74 -2.01 -5.86
CA LEU A 4 -4.60 -2.86 -6.19
C LEU A 4 -4.87 -3.57 -7.52
N ASP A 5 -3.84 -3.78 -8.33
CA ASP A 5 -4.01 -4.55 -9.55
C ASP A 5 -4.32 -6.01 -9.20
N GLY A 6 -4.93 -6.75 -10.14
CA GLY A 6 -5.47 -8.08 -9.86
C GLY A 6 -4.44 -9.08 -9.38
N GLU A 7 -3.26 -9.09 -10.00
CA GLU A 7 -2.19 -10.01 -9.62
C GLU A 7 -1.63 -9.70 -8.23
N THR A 8 -1.32 -8.44 -7.99
CA THR A 8 -0.79 -8.00 -6.70
C THR A 8 -1.79 -8.25 -5.60
N ARG A 9 -3.06 -7.92 -5.86
CA ARG A 9 -4.13 -8.14 -4.89
C ARG A 9 -4.25 -9.62 -4.53
N SER A 10 -4.31 -10.50 -5.52
CA SER A 10 -4.43 -11.94 -5.29
C SER A 10 -3.26 -12.48 -4.49
N PHE A 11 -2.05 -12.06 -4.84
CA PHE A 11 -0.85 -12.48 -4.14
C PHE A 11 -0.89 -12.07 -2.67
N MET A 12 -1.23 -10.82 -2.41
CA MET A 12 -1.24 -10.30 -1.04
C MET A 12 -2.42 -10.85 -0.23
N GLU A 13 -3.59 -11.01 -0.84
CA GLU A 13 -4.73 -11.62 -0.16
C GLU A 13 -4.41 -13.05 0.28
N SER A 14 -3.73 -13.79 -0.58
CA SER A 14 -3.31 -15.16 -0.27
C SER A 14 -2.33 -15.18 0.90
N ARG A 15 -1.37 -14.26 0.91
CA ARG A 15 -0.36 -14.20 1.97
C ARG A 15 -0.95 -13.82 3.32
N PHE A 16 -1.89 -12.88 3.33
CA PHE A 16 -2.44 -12.33 4.57
C PHE A 16 -3.72 -13.03 5.03
N GLY A 17 -4.38 -13.78 4.13
CA GLY A 17 -5.68 -14.35 4.44
C GLY A 17 -6.73 -13.27 4.67
N GLN A 18 -6.64 -12.16 3.95
CA GLN A 18 -7.51 -11.00 4.12
C GLN A 18 -8.03 -10.53 2.77
N ASP A 19 -9.18 -9.87 2.79
CA ASP A 19 -9.78 -9.24 1.60
C ASP A 19 -9.25 -7.81 1.49
N PHE A 20 -8.60 -7.50 0.37
CA PHE A 20 -8.06 -6.18 0.09
C PHE A 20 -8.79 -5.49 -1.06
N SER A 21 -10.04 -5.91 -1.32
CA SER A 21 -10.80 -5.38 -2.46
C SER A 21 -11.12 -3.88 -2.32
N ASP A 22 -11.16 -3.37 -1.09
CA ASP A 22 -11.47 -1.97 -0.83
C ASP A 22 -10.23 -1.11 -0.54
N ILE A 23 -9.04 -1.69 -0.65
CA ILE A 23 -7.80 -0.94 -0.52
C ILE A 23 -7.67 0.02 -1.70
N ARG A 24 -7.23 1.24 -1.42
CA ARG A 24 -6.91 2.24 -2.44
C ARG A 24 -5.45 2.63 -2.31
N VAL A 25 -4.72 2.57 -3.41
CA VAL A 25 -3.33 3.00 -3.44
C VAL A 25 -3.24 4.35 -4.15
N HIS A 26 -2.47 5.25 -3.57
CA HIS A 26 -2.29 6.60 -4.05
C HIS A 26 -0.81 6.80 -4.35
N HIS A 27 -0.50 7.09 -5.62
CA HIS A 27 0.91 7.30 -6.02
C HIS A 27 1.05 8.51 -6.95
N ASP A 28 0.06 9.40 -6.92
CA ASP A 28 0.09 10.65 -7.65
C ASP A 28 0.94 11.69 -6.93
N GLN A 29 1.00 12.91 -7.46
CA GLN A 29 1.82 13.95 -6.88
C GLN A 29 1.38 14.34 -5.46
N PRO A 30 0.09 14.52 -5.16
CA PRO A 30 -0.31 14.81 -3.77
C PRO A 30 0.12 13.72 -2.80
N ALA A 31 0.04 12.45 -3.19
CA ALA A 31 0.49 11.34 -2.34
C ALA A 31 1.99 11.41 -2.11
N ALA A 32 2.76 11.67 -3.17
CA ALA A 32 4.21 11.79 -3.06
C ALA A 32 4.60 12.95 -2.14
N GLU A 33 3.91 14.07 -2.24
CA GLU A 33 4.15 15.23 -1.38
C GLU A 33 3.84 14.92 0.08
N ALA A 34 2.72 14.24 0.32
CA ALA A 34 2.33 13.87 1.68
C ALA A 34 3.38 12.94 2.31
N ALA A 35 3.84 11.93 1.56
CA ALA A 35 4.87 11.02 2.04
C ALA A 35 6.18 11.76 2.32
N SER A 36 6.54 12.70 1.46
CA SER A 36 7.76 13.49 1.61
C SER A 36 7.72 14.35 2.87
N LEU A 37 6.56 14.92 3.18
CA LEU A 37 6.42 15.77 4.38
C LEU A 37 6.73 15.00 5.66
N ILE A 38 6.40 13.73 5.73
CA ILE A 38 6.69 12.89 6.91
C ILE A 38 7.94 12.05 6.72
N LYS A 39 8.66 12.26 5.62
CA LYS A 39 9.91 11.55 5.30
C LYS A 39 9.73 10.04 5.26
N ALA A 40 8.62 9.59 4.69
CA ALA A 40 8.29 8.18 4.57
C ALA A 40 8.34 7.76 3.11
N GLN A 41 8.68 6.48 2.87
CA GLN A 41 8.57 5.90 1.54
C GLN A 41 7.10 5.65 1.19
N ALA A 42 6.31 5.30 2.19
CA ALA A 42 4.88 5.10 2.06
C ALA A 42 4.26 5.18 3.45
N PHE A 43 2.95 5.40 3.50
CA PHE A 43 2.23 5.36 4.78
C PHE A 43 0.79 4.94 4.54
N THR A 44 0.17 4.45 5.60
CA THR A 44 -1.20 3.91 5.55
C THR A 44 -2.09 4.68 6.50
N THR A 45 -3.29 5.00 6.04
CA THR A 45 -4.33 5.52 6.93
C THR A 45 -5.65 4.86 6.54
N GLY A 46 -6.23 4.08 7.48
CA GLY A 46 -7.43 3.31 7.22
C GLY A 46 -7.23 2.28 6.13
N ARG A 47 -7.96 2.42 5.03
CA ARG A 47 -7.88 1.54 3.87
C ARG A 47 -7.12 2.18 2.70
N ASP A 48 -6.43 3.29 2.95
CA ASP A 48 -5.69 4.03 1.93
C ASP A 48 -4.19 3.92 2.19
N ILE A 49 -3.43 3.64 1.14
CA ILE A 49 -1.97 3.57 1.20
C ILE A 49 -1.42 4.62 0.25
N TYR A 50 -0.54 5.48 0.77
CA TYR A 50 0.06 6.57 0.02
C TYR A 50 1.54 6.27 -0.20
N PHE A 51 1.97 6.32 -1.45
CA PHE A 51 3.34 5.99 -1.83
C PHE A 51 4.09 7.24 -2.26
N GLY A 52 5.34 7.33 -1.83
CA GLY A 52 6.25 8.34 -2.34
C GLY A 52 6.58 8.11 -3.80
N ARG A 53 7.24 9.09 -4.42
CA ARG A 53 7.57 9.03 -5.84
C ARG A 53 8.38 7.78 -6.14
N GLY A 54 7.91 6.99 -7.11
CA GLY A 54 8.60 5.80 -7.56
C GLY A 54 8.60 4.64 -6.58
N GLN A 55 7.83 4.72 -5.48
CA GLN A 55 7.85 3.68 -4.45
C GLN A 55 6.83 2.57 -4.68
N LEU A 56 5.81 2.81 -5.50
CA LEU A 56 4.84 1.74 -5.84
C LEU A 56 5.43 0.88 -6.96
N GLN A 57 6.05 -0.22 -6.57
CA GLN A 57 6.74 -1.13 -7.50
C GLN A 57 6.38 -2.58 -7.18
N PRO A 58 5.14 -3.01 -7.49
CA PRO A 58 4.68 -4.34 -7.08
C PRO A 58 5.38 -5.49 -7.79
N GLN A 59 6.13 -5.21 -8.88
CA GLN A 59 6.86 -6.24 -9.60
C GLN A 59 8.28 -6.46 -9.08
N THR A 60 8.75 -5.64 -8.13
CA THR A 60 10.08 -5.82 -7.56
C THR A 60 9.98 -6.39 -6.17
N THR A 61 11.04 -7.09 -5.73
CA THR A 61 11.10 -7.64 -4.38
C THR A 61 11.00 -6.52 -3.33
N ALA A 62 11.75 -5.44 -3.53
CA ALA A 62 11.73 -4.32 -2.59
C ALA A 62 10.35 -3.67 -2.53
N GLY A 63 9.71 -3.49 -3.70
CA GLY A 63 8.37 -2.90 -3.75
C GLY A 63 7.32 -3.79 -3.12
N GLN A 64 7.44 -5.11 -3.29
CA GLN A 64 6.54 -6.05 -2.65
C GLN A 64 6.68 -6.02 -1.13
N LYS A 65 7.91 -5.92 -0.62
CA LYS A 65 8.16 -5.82 0.81
C LYS A 65 7.56 -4.55 1.39
N LEU A 66 7.72 -3.43 0.69
CA LEU A 66 7.15 -2.16 1.13
C LEU A 66 5.62 -2.25 1.16
N LEU A 67 5.01 -2.76 0.10
CA LEU A 67 3.56 -2.91 0.04
C LEU A 67 3.06 -3.85 1.16
N ALA A 68 3.74 -4.98 1.38
CA ALA A 68 3.36 -5.92 2.43
C ALA A 68 3.46 -5.26 3.81
N HIS A 69 4.47 -4.43 4.02
CA HIS A 69 4.62 -3.68 5.27
C HIS A 69 3.41 -2.76 5.50
N GLU A 70 2.97 -2.04 4.45
CA GLU A 70 1.82 -1.16 4.56
C GLU A 70 0.51 -1.93 4.75
N LEU A 71 0.36 -3.07 4.07
CA LEU A 71 -0.83 -3.91 4.24
C LEU A 71 -0.90 -4.50 5.64
N THR A 72 0.24 -4.75 6.28
CA THR A 72 0.28 -5.16 7.68
C THR A 72 -0.39 -4.10 8.55
N HIS A 73 -0.10 -2.83 8.29
CA HIS A 73 -0.74 -1.73 9.02
C HIS A 73 -2.25 -1.70 8.77
N VAL A 74 -2.68 -1.94 7.53
CA VAL A 74 -4.11 -2.01 7.21
C VAL A 74 -4.79 -3.07 8.07
N VAL A 75 -4.20 -4.28 8.14
CA VAL A 75 -4.77 -5.37 8.93
C VAL A 75 -4.81 -5.01 10.40
N GLN A 76 -3.73 -4.44 10.92
CA GLN A 76 -3.67 -4.06 12.34
C GLN A 76 -4.69 -2.99 12.69
N GLN A 77 -4.86 -2.00 11.83
CA GLN A 77 -5.82 -0.92 12.06
C GLN A 77 -7.27 -1.43 11.96
N GLY A 78 -7.50 -2.35 11.03
CA GLY A 78 -8.83 -2.93 10.86
C GLY A 78 -9.27 -3.82 12.01
N ASN A 79 -8.32 -4.35 12.76
CA ASN A 79 -8.59 -5.23 13.91
C ASN A 79 -8.61 -4.46 15.23
N GLY A 80 -8.30 -3.18 15.17
CA GLY A 80 -8.15 -2.32 16.37
C GLY A 80 -9.42 -1.84 17.01
#